data_220dc45043cbfef64f8e6d554b119f01
#
_entry.id   220dc45043cbfef64f8e6d554b119f01
#
_cell.length_a   1.000
_cell.length_b   1.000
_cell.length_c   1.000
_cell.angle_alpha   90.00
_cell.angle_beta   90.00
_cell.angle_gamma   90.00
#
_symmetry.space_group_name_H-M   'P 1'
#
loop_
_entity.id
_entity.type
_entity.pdbx_description
1 polymer ?
#
loop_
_entity_poly.entity_id
_entity_poly.type
_entity_poly.pdbx_seq_one_letter_code
_entity_poly.pdbx_strand_id
1 'polypeptide(L)'
;AHHDLNVSATAQSLYTSQPGISKQIRLLEDELGVEVFSRSGKHLTRITPAGEAILKTAGEILRKVESIKQVAQEFSNEKKGSLSLATTHTQARYALPKVIENFISQYPDVSLHMHQGTPMQISEMAADGTVDFAIATEALELFSDLIMMPCYRWNRCIVVPKNHPLCHVGELTLEEVAKHPIVTYVFGFTGRSKLDEAFIDKGLAPKVVFTAADADVIKTYVRLGLGIGIIATMAHNPELDDDLVALDASHLFESSVTKIGFRRGTFLRGFMYDFIEQFAPHLTKELVGEAYNRHSKSD
;
A
#
# COMPACT_ATOMS: atom_id res chain seq x y z
N ALA A 1 0.25 -10.41 21.75
CA ALA A 1 -0.24 -9.31 20.94
C ALA A 1 -0.82 -9.83 19.61
N HIS A 2 -0.05 -10.50 18.76
CA HIS A 2 -0.51 -10.99 17.44
C HIS A 2 -1.74 -11.95 17.44
N HIS A 3 -2.09 -12.53 18.57
CA HIS A 3 -3.21 -13.44 18.72
C HIS A 3 -4.25 -12.90 19.70
N ASP A 4 -4.53 -11.60 19.66
CA ASP A 4 -5.53 -10.90 20.49
C ASP A 4 -5.43 -11.26 21.99
N LEU A 5 -4.19 -11.34 22.49
CA LEU A 5 -3.83 -11.75 23.86
C LEU A 5 -4.21 -13.20 24.21
N ASN A 6 -4.54 -14.03 23.21
CA ASN A 6 -4.85 -15.42 23.40
C ASN A 6 -3.59 -16.28 23.56
N VAL A 7 -3.26 -16.58 24.82
CA VAL A 7 -2.03 -17.33 25.16
C VAL A 7 -2.08 -18.78 24.62
N SER A 8 -3.27 -19.39 24.53
CA SER A 8 -3.41 -20.74 23.98
C SER A 8 -3.15 -20.78 22.48
N ALA A 9 -3.67 -19.81 21.72
CA ALA A 9 -3.39 -19.69 20.29
C ALA A 9 -1.91 -19.40 20.04
N THR A 10 -1.28 -18.54 20.87
CA THR A 10 0.15 -18.28 20.83
C THR A 10 0.98 -19.52 21.10
N ALA A 11 0.60 -20.32 22.10
CA ALA A 11 1.29 -21.57 22.43
C ALA A 11 1.22 -22.58 21.27
N GLN A 12 0.09 -22.67 20.62
CA GLN A 12 -0.09 -23.54 19.46
C GLN A 12 0.77 -23.07 18.27
N SER A 13 0.81 -21.79 17.97
CA SER A 13 1.62 -21.24 16.87
C SER A 13 3.12 -21.37 17.10
N LEU A 14 3.58 -21.38 18.38
CA LEU A 14 4.98 -21.53 18.76
C LEU A 14 5.36 -22.98 19.12
N TYR A 15 4.48 -23.96 18.84
CA TYR A 15 4.69 -25.39 19.15
C TYR A 15 5.11 -25.64 20.60
N THR A 16 4.50 -24.92 21.56
CA THR A 16 4.80 -25.02 22.99
C THR A 16 3.51 -25.11 23.83
N SER A 17 3.64 -25.17 25.15
CA SER A 17 2.49 -25.25 26.06
C SER A 17 2.04 -23.87 26.54
N GLN A 18 0.72 -23.72 26.78
CA GLN A 18 0.15 -22.50 27.36
C GLN A 18 0.80 -22.10 28.70
N PRO A 19 1.05 -23.06 29.67
CA PRO A 19 1.80 -22.73 30.89
C PRO A 19 3.21 -22.24 30.62
N GLY A 20 3.88 -22.78 29.60
CA GLY A 20 5.21 -22.35 29.18
C GLY A 20 5.21 -20.89 28.73
N ILE A 21 4.29 -20.48 27.86
CA ILE A 21 4.17 -19.08 27.43
C ILE A 21 3.86 -18.17 28.63
N SER A 22 2.89 -18.55 29.47
CA SER A 22 2.53 -17.75 30.64
C SER A 22 3.71 -17.57 31.61
N LYS A 23 4.54 -18.60 31.77
CA LYS A 23 5.77 -18.53 32.57
C LYS A 23 6.80 -17.58 31.96
N GLN A 24 7.04 -17.66 30.65
CA GLN A 24 8.00 -16.78 29.97
C GLN A 24 7.58 -15.31 30.05
N ILE A 25 6.29 -15.01 29.88
CA ILE A 25 5.78 -13.64 30.04
C ILE A 25 6.05 -13.13 31.46
N ARG A 26 5.76 -13.94 32.51
CA ARG A 26 6.03 -13.52 33.89
C ARG A 26 7.51 -13.30 34.17
N LEU A 27 8.37 -14.20 33.71
CA LEU A 27 9.82 -14.03 33.86
C LEU A 27 10.33 -12.73 33.23
N LEU A 28 9.82 -12.39 32.04
CA LEU A 28 10.14 -11.13 31.40
C LEU A 28 9.65 -9.92 32.21
N GLU A 29 8.42 -9.96 32.71
CA GLU A 29 7.84 -8.90 33.54
C GLU A 29 8.59 -8.74 34.88
N ASP A 30 8.97 -9.87 35.51
CA ASP A 30 9.77 -9.89 36.75
C ASP A 30 11.16 -9.31 36.51
N GLU A 31 11.83 -9.65 35.41
CA GLU A 31 13.14 -9.13 35.03
C GLU A 31 13.12 -7.62 34.75
N LEU A 32 12.09 -7.16 34.04
CA LEU A 32 11.92 -5.75 33.70
C LEU A 32 11.33 -4.90 34.84
N GLY A 33 10.76 -5.54 35.86
CA GLY A 33 10.14 -4.87 37.01
C GLY A 33 8.84 -4.15 36.67
N VAL A 34 8.21 -4.46 35.51
CA VAL A 34 6.95 -3.85 35.06
C VAL A 34 6.04 -4.89 34.42
N GLU A 35 4.72 -4.69 34.56
CA GLU A 35 3.73 -5.50 33.86
C GLU A 35 3.63 -5.06 32.39
N VAL A 36 3.82 -6.00 31.45
CA VAL A 36 3.60 -5.81 30.02
C VAL A 36 2.12 -5.98 29.67
N PHE A 37 1.45 -6.90 30.37
CA PHE A 37 0.04 -7.20 30.17
C PHE A 37 -0.75 -7.09 31.47
N SER A 38 -1.91 -6.41 31.42
CA SER A 38 -2.90 -6.47 32.50
C SER A 38 -3.59 -7.83 32.48
N ARG A 39 -3.95 -8.34 33.68
CA ARG A 39 -4.60 -9.62 33.82
C ARG A 39 -5.93 -9.51 34.56
N SER A 40 -6.87 -10.39 34.20
CA SER A 40 -8.06 -10.72 35.01
C SER A 40 -8.03 -12.21 35.29
N GLY A 41 -7.64 -12.58 36.52
CA GLY A 41 -7.37 -13.96 36.88
C GLY A 41 -6.22 -14.57 36.07
N LYS A 42 -6.54 -15.59 35.23
CA LYS A 42 -5.54 -16.26 34.36
C LYS A 42 -5.47 -15.68 32.93
N HIS A 43 -6.32 -14.72 32.60
CA HIS A 43 -6.45 -14.19 31.23
C HIS A 43 -5.74 -12.84 31.10
N LEU A 44 -5.00 -12.67 29.99
CA LEU A 44 -4.49 -11.36 29.58
C LEU A 44 -5.67 -10.54 29.02
N THR A 45 -5.80 -9.28 29.44
CA THR A 45 -6.97 -8.45 29.07
C THR A 45 -6.61 -7.25 28.22
N ARG A 46 -5.43 -6.69 28.42
CA ARG A 46 -4.94 -5.54 27.62
C ARG A 46 -3.42 -5.45 27.74
N ILE A 47 -2.81 -4.73 26.81
CA ILE A 47 -1.42 -4.30 26.90
C ILE A 47 -1.36 -3.06 27.81
N THR A 48 -0.37 -2.98 28.70
CA THR A 48 -0.15 -1.78 29.53
C THR A 48 0.57 -0.70 28.72
N PRO A 49 0.56 0.58 29.13
CA PRO A 49 1.35 1.62 28.47
C PRO A 49 2.85 1.29 28.43
N ALA A 50 3.41 0.70 29.50
CA ALA A 50 4.78 0.18 29.51
C ALA A 50 4.95 -0.98 28.54
N GLY A 51 3.95 -1.87 28.47
CA GLY A 51 3.91 -2.99 27.54
C GLY A 51 3.92 -2.55 26.08
N GLU A 52 3.21 -1.49 25.70
CA GLU A 52 3.24 -0.95 24.34
C GLU A 52 4.63 -0.51 23.93
N ALA A 53 5.33 0.25 24.78
CA ALA A 53 6.69 0.68 24.53
C ALA A 53 7.68 -0.50 24.42
N ILE A 54 7.57 -1.48 25.34
CA ILE A 54 8.41 -2.68 25.35
C ILE A 54 8.16 -3.54 24.11
N LEU A 55 6.91 -3.76 23.73
CA LEU A 55 6.55 -4.55 22.54
C LEU A 55 7.00 -3.89 21.25
N LYS A 56 6.94 -2.54 21.17
CA LYS A 56 7.50 -1.79 20.03
C LYS A 56 9.00 -2.07 19.90
N THR A 57 9.77 -1.87 20.97
CA THR A 57 11.22 -2.10 20.99
C THR A 57 11.59 -3.56 20.73
N ALA A 58 10.85 -4.51 21.33
CA ALA A 58 11.04 -5.94 21.07
C ALA A 58 10.80 -6.30 19.59
N GLY A 59 9.77 -5.72 18.98
CA GLY A 59 9.51 -5.86 17.55
C GLY A 59 10.68 -5.35 16.70
N GLU A 60 11.30 -4.23 17.08
CA GLU A 60 12.48 -3.68 16.39
C GLU A 60 13.68 -4.61 16.47
N ILE A 61 13.94 -5.19 17.66
CA ILE A 61 15.02 -6.16 17.87
C ILE A 61 14.80 -7.41 17.00
N LEU A 62 13.60 -7.97 17.00
CA LEU A 62 13.28 -9.16 16.21
C LEU A 62 13.46 -8.91 14.72
N ARG A 63 13.07 -7.74 14.22
CA ARG A 63 13.30 -7.34 12.83
C ARG A 63 14.79 -7.21 12.50
N LYS A 64 15.60 -6.65 13.40
CA LYS A 64 17.06 -6.59 13.22
C LYS A 64 17.69 -7.99 13.17
N VAL A 65 17.18 -8.94 13.96
CA VAL A 65 17.61 -10.35 13.87
C VAL A 65 17.26 -10.94 12.50
N GLU A 66 16.07 -10.66 11.96
CA GLU A 66 15.72 -11.12 10.63
C GLU A 66 16.59 -10.46 9.53
N SER A 67 16.90 -9.19 9.66
CA SER A 67 17.85 -8.50 8.76
C SER A 67 19.23 -9.16 8.75
N ILE A 68 19.73 -9.65 9.90
CA ILE A 68 21.00 -10.39 9.95
C ILE A 68 20.94 -11.65 9.09
N LYS A 69 19.83 -12.39 9.13
CA LYS A 69 19.64 -13.59 8.27
C LYS A 69 19.60 -13.22 6.79
N GLN A 70 18.90 -12.12 6.45
CA GLN A 70 18.83 -11.62 5.07
C GLN A 70 20.21 -11.21 4.54
N VAL A 71 21.02 -10.53 5.37
CA VAL A 71 22.42 -10.21 5.04
C VAL A 71 23.21 -11.49 4.77
N ALA A 72 23.14 -12.48 5.67
CA ALA A 72 23.85 -13.74 5.48
C ALA A 72 23.43 -14.48 4.18
N GLN A 73 22.14 -14.47 3.85
CA GLN A 73 21.61 -15.04 2.61
C GLN A 73 22.10 -14.29 1.37
N GLU A 74 22.23 -12.98 1.41
CA GLU A 74 22.76 -12.18 0.30
C GLU A 74 24.23 -12.55 0.01
N PHE A 75 25.05 -12.72 1.05
CA PHE A 75 26.44 -13.13 0.91
C PHE A 75 26.62 -14.59 0.49
N SER A 76 25.64 -15.46 0.73
CA SER A 76 25.66 -16.85 0.24
C SER A 76 25.29 -16.98 -1.23
N ASN A 77 25.03 -15.89 -1.93
CA ASN A 77 24.64 -15.84 -3.35
C ASN A 77 23.33 -16.61 -3.66
N GLU A 78 22.51 -16.83 -2.65
CA GLU A 78 21.23 -17.50 -2.84
C GLU A 78 20.20 -16.50 -3.38
N LYS A 79 19.86 -16.62 -4.67
CA LYS A 79 18.73 -15.93 -5.30
C LYS A 79 17.38 -16.48 -4.82
N LYS A 80 17.31 -16.84 -3.53
CA LYS A 80 16.13 -17.41 -2.86
C LYS A 80 15.66 -16.48 -1.78
N GLY A 81 14.38 -16.47 -1.51
CA GLY A 81 13.81 -15.65 -0.44
C GLY A 81 12.34 -15.35 -0.66
N SER A 82 11.91 -14.26 -0.06
CA SER A 82 10.56 -13.75 -0.25
C SER A 82 10.59 -12.25 -0.47
N LEU A 83 9.65 -11.75 -1.25
CA LEU A 83 9.35 -10.35 -1.43
C LEU A 83 7.87 -10.15 -1.12
N SER A 84 7.57 -9.30 -0.14
CA SER A 84 6.21 -8.98 0.27
C SER A 84 5.86 -7.53 -0.09
N LEU A 85 4.75 -7.36 -0.78
CA LEU A 85 4.25 -6.07 -1.26
C LEU A 85 2.89 -5.81 -0.65
N ALA A 86 2.62 -4.56 -0.26
CA ALA A 86 1.27 -4.09 0.02
C ALA A 86 0.92 -2.96 -0.95
N THR A 87 -0.27 -3.02 -1.55
CA THR A 87 -0.65 -2.04 -2.57
C THR A 87 -2.18 -1.88 -2.67
N THR A 88 -2.63 -0.83 -3.36
CA THR A 88 -4.04 -0.65 -3.68
C THR A 88 -4.44 -1.51 -4.87
N HIS A 89 -5.75 -1.77 -5.02
CA HIS A 89 -6.30 -2.55 -6.14
C HIS A 89 -5.84 -2.01 -7.51
N THR A 90 -5.88 -0.69 -7.71
CA THR A 90 -5.49 -0.06 -8.98
C THR A 90 -4.05 -0.41 -9.38
N GLN A 91 -3.11 -0.37 -8.43
CA GLN A 91 -1.71 -0.72 -8.70
C GLN A 91 -1.55 -2.22 -8.96
N ALA A 92 -2.17 -3.06 -8.14
CA ALA A 92 -2.12 -4.51 -8.27
C ALA A 92 -2.66 -4.97 -9.63
N ARG A 93 -3.74 -4.35 -10.10
CA ARG A 93 -4.48 -4.75 -11.31
C ARG A 93 -3.86 -4.22 -12.59
N TYR A 94 -3.36 -2.97 -12.59
CA TYR A 94 -3.03 -2.27 -13.84
C TYR A 94 -1.56 -1.89 -14.00
N ALA A 95 -0.83 -1.67 -12.92
CA ALA A 95 0.57 -1.25 -12.98
C ALA A 95 1.56 -2.40 -12.75
N LEU A 96 1.27 -3.29 -11.82
CA LEU A 96 2.21 -4.34 -11.40
C LEU A 96 2.26 -5.61 -12.26
N PRO A 97 1.24 -6.02 -13.04
CA PRO A 97 1.25 -7.34 -13.68
C PRO A 97 2.50 -7.60 -14.52
N LYS A 98 2.91 -6.64 -15.36
CA LYS A 98 4.09 -6.80 -16.22
C LYS A 98 5.40 -6.82 -15.43
N VAL A 99 5.48 -6.02 -14.36
CA VAL A 99 6.64 -6.00 -13.46
C VAL A 99 6.78 -7.34 -12.75
N ILE A 100 5.65 -7.87 -12.24
CA ILE A 100 5.63 -9.18 -11.55
C ILE A 100 5.99 -10.31 -12.50
N GLU A 101 5.46 -10.33 -13.73
CA GLU A 101 5.80 -11.33 -14.75
C GLU A 101 7.32 -11.35 -15.00
N ASN A 102 7.92 -10.18 -15.21
CA ASN A 102 9.35 -10.04 -15.43
C ASN A 102 10.16 -10.47 -14.20
N PHE A 103 9.73 -10.03 -13.01
CA PHE A 103 10.40 -10.35 -11.76
C PHE A 103 10.41 -11.86 -11.46
N ILE A 104 9.26 -12.54 -11.59
CA ILE A 104 9.16 -13.98 -11.36
C ILE A 104 10.03 -14.76 -12.38
N SER A 105 10.08 -14.30 -13.63
CA SER A 105 10.94 -14.90 -14.66
C SER A 105 12.42 -14.77 -14.31
N GLN A 106 12.84 -13.65 -13.73
CA GLN A 106 14.24 -13.38 -13.34
C GLN A 106 14.62 -14.06 -12.01
N TYR A 107 13.65 -14.20 -11.11
CA TYR A 107 13.84 -14.72 -9.75
C TYR A 107 12.86 -15.84 -9.42
N PRO A 108 12.95 -17.01 -10.10
CA PRO A 108 11.98 -18.11 -9.94
C PRO A 108 11.97 -18.74 -8.54
N ASP A 109 13.07 -18.59 -7.78
CA ASP A 109 13.21 -19.10 -6.41
C ASP A 109 12.86 -18.06 -5.33
N VAL A 110 12.37 -16.87 -5.71
CA VAL A 110 11.88 -15.87 -4.79
C VAL A 110 10.36 -15.92 -4.72
N SER A 111 9.82 -16.23 -3.54
CA SER A 111 8.37 -16.20 -3.31
C SER A 111 7.88 -14.76 -3.25
N LEU A 112 6.83 -14.42 -4.02
CA LEU A 112 6.24 -13.09 -4.03
C LEU A 112 4.87 -13.14 -3.34
N HIS A 113 4.68 -12.26 -2.37
CA HIS A 113 3.43 -12.12 -1.62
C HIS A 113 2.85 -10.72 -1.83
N MET A 114 1.58 -10.63 -2.20
CA MET A 114 0.90 -9.35 -2.41
C MET A 114 -0.29 -9.22 -1.48
N HIS A 115 -0.28 -8.14 -0.70
CA HIS A 115 -1.40 -7.72 0.13
C HIS A 115 -2.11 -6.53 -0.51
N GLN A 116 -3.42 -6.50 -0.42
CA GLN A 116 -4.22 -5.36 -0.87
C GLN A 116 -4.93 -4.73 0.32
N GLY A 117 -5.00 -3.40 0.30
CA GLY A 117 -5.66 -2.66 1.37
C GLY A 117 -5.87 -1.19 1.02
N THR A 118 -6.36 -0.44 1.99
CA THR A 118 -6.42 1.01 1.90
C THR A 118 -5.01 1.61 1.92
N PRO A 119 -4.79 2.81 1.37
CA PRO A 119 -3.49 3.48 1.46
C PRO A 119 -2.93 3.55 2.89
N MET A 120 -3.80 3.77 3.88
CA MET A 120 -3.40 3.77 5.30
C MET A 120 -2.92 2.39 5.76
N GLN A 121 -3.72 1.34 5.53
CA GLN A 121 -3.37 -0.03 5.93
C GLN A 121 -2.05 -0.50 5.31
N ILE A 122 -1.86 -0.27 3.99
CA ILE A 122 -0.62 -0.69 3.32
C ILE A 122 0.60 0.09 3.83
N SER A 123 0.42 1.36 4.19
CA SER A 123 1.48 2.18 4.79
C SER A 123 1.84 1.70 6.20
N GLU A 124 0.86 1.35 7.01
CA GLU A 124 1.04 0.73 8.32
C GLU A 124 1.81 -0.60 8.20
N MET A 125 1.42 -1.47 7.27
CA MET A 125 2.09 -2.76 7.03
C MET A 125 3.57 -2.58 6.66
N ALA A 126 3.93 -1.56 5.89
CA ALA A 126 5.32 -1.26 5.58
C ALA A 126 6.05 -0.64 6.78
N ALA A 127 5.41 0.27 7.52
CA ALA A 127 6.01 0.94 8.67
C ALA A 127 6.28 -0.04 9.83
N ASP A 128 5.42 -1.03 10.05
CA ASP A 128 5.63 -2.07 11.06
C ASP A 128 6.50 -3.24 10.57
N GLY A 129 6.81 -3.28 9.26
CA GLY A 129 7.66 -4.31 8.65
C GLY A 129 6.93 -5.62 8.35
N THR A 130 5.60 -5.62 8.31
CA THR A 130 4.79 -6.77 7.86
C THR A 130 5.01 -7.04 6.37
N VAL A 131 5.30 -5.99 5.59
CA VAL A 131 5.69 -6.09 4.17
C VAL A 131 6.98 -5.33 3.92
N ASP A 132 7.69 -5.72 2.85
CA ASP A 132 8.93 -5.08 2.44
C ASP A 132 8.65 -3.73 1.75
N PHE A 133 7.62 -3.67 0.91
CA PHE A 133 7.26 -2.48 0.14
C PHE A 133 5.77 -2.15 0.25
N ALA A 134 5.46 -0.85 0.41
CA ALA A 134 4.15 -0.28 0.17
C ALA A 134 4.16 0.52 -1.13
N ILE A 135 3.15 0.32 -1.99
CA ILE A 135 3.00 1.05 -3.25
C ILE A 135 1.64 1.75 -3.24
N ALA A 136 1.66 3.07 -3.15
CA ALA A 136 0.45 3.89 -3.09
C ALA A 136 0.66 5.30 -3.62
N THR A 137 -0.43 6.01 -3.81
CA THR A 137 -0.44 7.43 -4.15
C THR A 137 -0.56 8.31 -2.90
N GLU A 138 -1.33 7.88 -1.91
CA GLU A 138 -1.62 8.61 -0.67
C GLU A 138 -1.09 7.87 0.56
N ALA A 139 -1.16 8.54 1.70
CA ALA A 139 -0.91 8.08 3.07
C ALA A 139 0.53 7.70 3.42
N LEU A 140 1.40 7.34 2.48
CA LEU A 140 2.80 7.02 2.78
C LEU A 140 3.52 8.14 3.54
N GLU A 141 3.18 9.40 3.23
CA GLU A 141 3.79 10.60 3.83
C GLU A 141 3.45 10.80 5.31
N LEU A 142 2.43 10.10 5.80
CA LEU A 142 2.03 10.15 7.21
C LEU A 142 2.95 9.31 8.12
N PHE A 143 3.83 8.52 7.52
CA PHE A 143 4.71 7.59 8.24
C PHE A 143 6.18 8.01 8.11
N SER A 144 6.70 8.66 9.15
CA SER A 144 8.10 9.14 9.20
C SER A 144 9.13 8.02 9.13
N ASP A 145 8.73 6.80 9.49
CA ASP A 145 9.58 5.61 9.47
C ASP A 145 9.76 5.01 8.06
N LEU A 146 9.07 5.55 7.06
CA LEU A 146 9.20 5.12 5.66
C LEU A 146 10.16 6.03 4.89
N ILE A 147 10.95 5.42 4.02
CA ILE A 147 11.63 6.07 2.92
C ILE A 147 10.71 5.95 1.72
N MET A 148 10.31 7.09 1.15
CA MET A 148 9.37 7.14 0.04
C MET A 148 10.06 7.65 -1.21
N MET A 149 9.89 6.92 -2.31
CA MET A 149 10.47 7.28 -3.60
C MET A 149 9.38 7.42 -4.67
N PRO A 150 9.34 8.53 -5.43
CA PRO A 150 8.36 8.72 -6.48
C PRO A 150 8.66 7.79 -7.66
N CYS A 151 7.65 7.02 -8.09
CA CYS A 151 7.79 6.05 -9.17
C CYS A 151 7.35 6.61 -10.51
N TYR A 152 6.11 7.08 -10.60
CA TYR A 152 5.59 7.65 -11.84
C TYR A 152 4.40 8.59 -11.58
N ARG A 153 4.15 9.48 -12.53
CA ARG A 153 2.97 10.35 -12.55
C ARG A 153 1.87 9.71 -13.38
N TRP A 154 0.63 9.94 -12.98
CA TRP A 154 -0.54 9.51 -13.70
C TRP A 154 -1.67 10.53 -13.54
N ASN A 155 -2.66 10.47 -14.42
CA ASN A 155 -3.82 11.34 -14.37
C ASN A 155 -5.13 10.53 -14.56
N ARG A 156 -6.24 11.22 -14.69
CA ARG A 156 -7.59 10.67 -14.75
C ARG A 156 -8.13 10.73 -16.16
N CYS A 157 -9.04 9.81 -16.44
CA CYS A 157 -9.96 9.90 -17.57
C CYS A 157 -11.41 9.83 -17.07
N ILE A 158 -12.34 10.29 -17.91
CA ILE A 158 -13.76 10.11 -17.68
C ILE A 158 -14.24 8.97 -18.56
N VAL A 159 -14.81 7.94 -17.94
CA VAL A 159 -15.37 6.80 -18.66
C VAL A 159 -16.87 6.93 -18.74
N VAL A 160 -17.39 6.74 -19.95
CA VAL A 160 -18.81 6.86 -20.30
C VAL A 160 -19.21 5.76 -21.28
N PRO A 161 -20.50 5.37 -21.35
CA PRO A 161 -20.98 4.53 -22.45
C PRO A 161 -20.76 5.19 -23.83
N LYS A 162 -20.56 4.40 -24.89
CA LYS A 162 -20.24 4.89 -26.24
C LYS A 162 -21.18 5.98 -26.81
N ASN A 163 -22.44 5.96 -26.42
CA ASN A 163 -23.44 6.91 -26.90
C ASN A 163 -23.71 8.07 -25.94
N HIS A 164 -22.83 8.27 -24.94
CA HIS A 164 -23.00 9.32 -23.96
C HIS A 164 -22.78 10.72 -24.59
N PRO A 165 -23.59 11.77 -24.23
CA PRO A 165 -23.44 13.11 -24.77
C PRO A 165 -22.03 13.70 -24.66
N LEU A 166 -21.28 13.40 -23.61
CA LEU A 166 -19.90 13.86 -23.45
C LEU A 166 -18.95 13.37 -24.55
N CYS A 167 -19.27 12.31 -25.28
CA CYS A 167 -18.48 11.89 -26.45
C CYS A 167 -18.51 12.88 -27.61
N HIS A 168 -19.46 13.83 -27.61
CA HIS A 168 -19.68 14.77 -28.69
C HIS A 168 -19.41 16.22 -28.30
N VAL A 169 -18.95 16.50 -27.08
CA VAL A 169 -18.52 17.85 -26.66
C VAL A 169 -17.19 18.20 -27.34
N GLY A 170 -17.04 19.43 -27.77
CA GLY A 170 -15.81 19.89 -28.46
C GLY A 170 -14.63 19.95 -27.51
N GLU A 171 -14.85 20.45 -26.30
CA GLU A 171 -13.85 20.52 -25.22
C GLU A 171 -14.47 20.05 -23.91
N LEU A 172 -13.81 19.14 -23.24
CA LEU A 172 -14.26 18.64 -21.95
C LEU A 172 -13.85 19.64 -20.84
N THR A 173 -14.83 20.14 -20.10
CA THR A 173 -14.61 21.07 -18.98
C THR A 173 -15.18 20.51 -17.68
N LEU A 174 -14.74 21.05 -16.53
CA LEU A 174 -15.31 20.65 -15.23
C LEU A 174 -16.79 21.01 -15.11
N GLU A 175 -17.22 22.10 -15.76
CA GLU A 175 -18.61 22.54 -15.82
C GLU A 175 -19.47 21.52 -16.59
N GLU A 176 -18.98 20.98 -17.73
CA GLU A 176 -19.66 19.92 -18.47
C GLU A 176 -19.74 18.62 -17.65
N VAL A 177 -18.63 18.23 -17.02
CA VAL A 177 -18.55 17.04 -16.15
C VAL A 177 -19.54 17.14 -14.98
N ALA A 178 -19.62 18.32 -14.34
CA ALA A 178 -20.48 18.56 -13.16
C ALA A 178 -22.00 18.47 -13.46
N LYS A 179 -22.40 18.53 -14.74
CA LYS A 179 -23.83 18.37 -15.15
C LYS A 179 -24.30 16.93 -15.00
N HIS A 180 -23.40 15.96 -14.90
CA HIS A 180 -23.71 14.54 -14.86
C HIS A 180 -23.51 13.96 -13.45
N PRO A 181 -24.30 12.93 -13.06
CA PRO A 181 -24.00 12.17 -11.86
C PRO A 181 -22.63 11.49 -11.99
N ILE A 182 -21.84 11.53 -10.91
CA ILE A 182 -20.46 11.02 -10.90
C ILE A 182 -20.37 9.75 -10.08
N VAL A 183 -19.68 8.76 -10.63
CA VAL A 183 -19.22 7.53 -9.97
C VAL A 183 -17.70 7.60 -9.89
N THR A 184 -17.10 7.49 -8.70
CA THR A 184 -15.65 7.64 -8.57
C THR A 184 -15.11 6.91 -7.33
N TYR A 185 -13.84 7.11 -7.00
CA TYR A 185 -13.23 6.47 -5.84
C TYR A 185 -13.76 7.04 -4.51
N VAL A 186 -13.72 6.21 -3.45
CA VAL A 186 -13.96 6.67 -2.09
C VAL A 186 -12.86 7.64 -1.65
N PHE A 187 -13.16 8.50 -0.67
CA PHE A 187 -12.19 9.45 -0.13
C PHE A 187 -10.97 8.73 0.45
N GLY A 188 -9.77 9.29 0.22
CA GLY A 188 -8.50 8.68 0.63
C GLY A 188 -7.95 7.61 -0.31
N PHE A 189 -8.58 7.40 -1.49
CA PHE A 189 -8.12 6.48 -2.52
C PHE A 189 -7.84 7.20 -3.84
N THR A 190 -6.78 6.78 -4.51
CA THR A 190 -6.50 7.06 -5.92
C THR A 190 -6.65 8.56 -6.26
N GLY A 191 -6.08 9.42 -5.39
CA GLY A 191 -6.05 10.87 -5.58
C GLY A 191 -7.43 11.55 -5.47
N ARG A 192 -8.39 10.98 -4.76
CA ARG A 192 -9.75 11.52 -4.65
C ARG A 192 -9.77 12.97 -4.13
N SER A 193 -8.89 13.35 -3.20
CA SER A 193 -8.78 14.72 -2.69
C SER A 193 -8.52 15.73 -3.80
N LYS A 194 -7.58 15.46 -4.70
CA LYS A 194 -7.26 16.32 -5.85
C LYS A 194 -8.41 16.47 -6.85
N LEU A 195 -9.25 15.44 -6.95
CA LEU A 195 -10.46 15.50 -7.75
C LEU A 195 -11.46 16.48 -7.14
N ASP A 196 -11.70 16.38 -5.84
CA ASP A 196 -12.64 17.25 -5.13
C ASP A 196 -12.13 18.70 -5.12
N GLU A 197 -10.83 18.92 -4.90
CA GLU A 197 -10.18 20.23 -4.97
C GLU A 197 -10.40 20.92 -6.33
N ALA A 198 -10.24 20.20 -7.45
CA ALA A 198 -10.43 20.76 -8.79
C ALA A 198 -11.85 21.32 -8.99
N PHE A 199 -12.88 20.65 -8.46
CA PHE A 199 -14.26 21.18 -8.51
C PHE A 199 -14.47 22.35 -7.54
N ILE A 200 -13.93 22.25 -6.33
CA ILE A 200 -14.04 23.32 -5.31
C ILE A 200 -13.41 24.61 -5.82
N ASP A 201 -12.21 24.54 -6.41
CA ASP A 201 -11.48 25.70 -6.94
C ASP A 201 -12.26 26.44 -8.06
N LYS A 202 -13.14 25.73 -8.75
CA LYS A 202 -14.05 26.26 -9.77
C LYS A 202 -15.41 26.70 -9.18
N GLY A 203 -15.62 26.52 -7.88
CA GLY A 203 -16.93 26.77 -7.26
C GLY A 203 -18.03 25.82 -7.69
N LEU A 204 -17.66 24.63 -8.16
CA LEU A 204 -18.58 23.60 -8.63
C LEU A 204 -18.85 22.56 -7.53
N ALA A 205 -20.10 22.10 -7.45
CA ALA A 205 -20.53 21.05 -6.52
C ALA A 205 -21.08 19.85 -7.31
N PRO A 206 -20.22 18.95 -7.81
CA PRO A 206 -20.67 17.82 -8.62
C PRO A 206 -21.48 16.84 -7.77
N LYS A 207 -22.49 16.21 -8.40
CA LYS A 207 -23.31 15.18 -7.77
C LYS A 207 -22.59 13.83 -7.79
N VAL A 208 -21.83 13.48 -6.76
CA VAL A 208 -21.29 12.14 -6.59
C VAL A 208 -22.39 11.23 -6.07
N VAL A 209 -22.80 10.25 -6.89
CA VAL A 209 -23.91 9.34 -6.60
C VAL A 209 -23.46 7.98 -6.09
N PHE A 210 -22.22 7.59 -6.40
CA PHE A 210 -21.66 6.32 -5.96
C PHE A 210 -20.13 6.41 -5.84
N THR A 211 -19.59 5.74 -4.84
CA THR A 211 -18.13 5.64 -4.65
C THR A 211 -17.70 4.19 -4.43
N ALA A 212 -16.54 3.81 -4.96
CA ALA A 212 -15.95 2.49 -4.78
C ALA A 212 -14.44 2.56 -4.53
N ALA A 213 -13.86 1.50 -4.00
CA ALA A 213 -12.42 1.40 -3.74
C ALA A 213 -11.60 1.14 -5.02
N ASP A 214 -12.23 0.62 -6.07
CA ASP A 214 -11.55 0.22 -7.31
C ASP A 214 -12.30 0.62 -8.57
N ALA A 215 -11.55 0.70 -9.69
CA ALA A 215 -12.06 1.13 -10.98
C ALA A 215 -12.99 0.09 -11.64
N ASP A 216 -12.83 -1.20 -11.39
CA ASP A 216 -13.66 -2.23 -12.01
C ASP A 216 -15.10 -2.13 -11.51
N VAL A 217 -15.28 -1.87 -10.22
CA VAL A 217 -16.61 -1.58 -9.64
C VAL A 217 -17.15 -0.27 -10.20
N ILE A 218 -16.35 0.81 -10.29
CA ILE A 218 -16.78 2.08 -10.89
C ILE A 218 -17.29 1.85 -12.32
N LYS A 219 -16.51 1.18 -13.17
CA LYS A 219 -16.89 0.86 -14.56
C LYS A 219 -18.18 0.04 -14.63
N THR A 220 -18.37 -0.90 -13.72
CA THR A 220 -19.60 -1.69 -13.63
C THR A 220 -20.82 -0.80 -13.43
N TYR A 221 -20.76 0.16 -12.51
CA TYR A 221 -21.89 1.05 -12.24
C TYR A 221 -22.07 2.14 -13.31
N VAL A 222 -21.03 2.51 -14.04
CA VAL A 222 -21.13 3.32 -15.26
C VAL A 222 -21.92 2.56 -16.34
N ARG A 223 -21.63 1.27 -16.55
CA ARG A 223 -22.37 0.39 -17.47
C ARG A 223 -23.85 0.28 -17.13
N LEU A 224 -24.17 0.30 -15.84
CA LEU A 224 -25.56 0.29 -15.34
C LEU A 224 -26.26 1.65 -15.45
N GLY A 225 -25.56 2.68 -15.94
CA GLY A 225 -26.14 4.00 -16.16
C GLY A 225 -26.29 4.88 -14.91
N LEU A 226 -25.60 4.58 -13.81
CA LEU A 226 -25.68 5.40 -12.60
C LEU A 226 -25.08 6.80 -12.79
N GLY A 227 -24.14 6.95 -13.71
CA GLY A 227 -23.47 8.20 -14.01
C GLY A 227 -22.21 7.99 -14.84
N ILE A 228 -21.41 9.03 -14.95
CA ILE A 228 -20.10 8.99 -15.61
C ILE A 228 -19.04 8.55 -14.58
N GLY A 229 -18.03 7.78 -15.02
CA GLY A 229 -16.95 7.33 -14.16
C GLY A 229 -15.73 8.27 -14.22
N ILE A 230 -15.17 8.66 -13.10
CA ILE A 230 -13.84 9.31 -13.06
C ILE A 230 -12.86 8.32 -12.45
N ILE A 231 -11.92 7.83 -13.28
CA ILE A 231 -10.97 6.79 -12.90
C ILE A 231 -9.54 7.17 -13.28
N ALA A 232 -8.54 6.45 -12.73
CA ALA A 232 -7.16 6.54 -13.21
C ALA A 232 -7.09 6.07 -14.66
N THR A 233 -6.41 6.81 -15.53
CA THR A 233 -6.33 6.51 -16.98
C THR A 233 -5.83 5.10 -17.25
N MET A 234 -4.88 4.60 -16.45
CA MET A 234 -4.38 3.23 -16.57
C MET A 234 -5.42 2.14 -16.29
N ALA A 235 -6.54 2.48 -15.66
CA ALA A 235 -7.59 1.53 -15.32
C ALA A 235 -8.62 1.33 -16.45
N HIS A 236 -8.51 2.04 -17.56
CA HIS A 236 -9.25 1.78 -18.77
C HIS A 236 -8.40 0.92 -19.73
N ASN A 237 -8.93 -0.22 -20.13
CA ASN A 237 -8.35 -1.07 -21.15
C ASN A 237 -9.29 -1.12 -22.36
N PRO A 238 -8.89 -0.56 -23.54
CA PRO A 238 -9.76 -0.51 -24.70
C PRO A 238 -10.24 -1.88 -25.22
N GLU A 239 -9.45 -2.95 -24.95
CA GLU A 239 -9.81 -4.32 -25.37
C GLU A 239 -10.85 -4.97 -24.44
N LEU A 240 -10.80 -4.66 -23.15
CA LEU A 240 -11.69 -5.23 -22.12
C LEU A 240 -12.90 -4.35 -21.82
N ASP A 241 -12.78 -3.05 -22.08
CA ASP A 241 -13.77 -2.02 -21.82
C ASP A 241 -14.33 -1.46 -23.16
N ASP A 242 -14.49 -2.35 -24.15
CA ASP A 242 -14.87 -1.98 -25.52
C ASP A 242 -16.26 -1.31 -25.61
N ASP A 243 -17.09 -1.44 -24.59
CA ASP A 243 -18.40 -0.81 -24.43
C ASP A 243 -18.33 0.60 -23.81
N LEU A 244 -17.19 0.99 -23.28
CA LEU A 244 -16.94 2.30 -22.68
C LEU A 244 -15.99 3.14 -23.56
N VAL A 245 -16.13 4.46 -23.45
CA VAL A 245 -15.21 5.44 -24.02
C VAL A 245 -14.48 6.14 -22.87
N ALA A 246 -13.15 6.18 -22.92
CA ALA A 246 -12.35 6.98 -22.02
C ALA A 246 -12.05 8.34 -22.66
N LEU A 247 -12.58 9.39 -22.08
CA LEU A 247 -12.32 10.77 -22.46
C LEU A 247 -11.12 11.29 -21.65
N ASP A 248 -10.13 11.86 -22.34
CA ASP A 248 -8.98 12.44 -21.64
C ASP A 248 -9.42 13.62 -20.78
N ALA A 249 -9.10 13.54 -19.50
CA ALA A 249 -9.38 14.56 -18.50
C ALA A 249 -8.10 15.06 -17.81
N SER A 250 -6.95 14.81 -18.42
CA SER A 250 -5.64 15.17 -17.84
C SER A 250 -5.46 16.67 -17.64
N HIS A 251 -6.10 17.49 -18.46
CA HIS A 251 -6.09 18.95 -18.36
C HIS A 251 -7.03 19.50 -17.28
N LEU A 252 -7.96 18.68 -16.77
CA LEU A 252 -8.93 19.08 -15.75
C LEU A 252 -8.44 18.85 -14.32
N PHE A 253 -7.51 17.93 -14.14
CA PHE A 253 -7.07 17.48 -12.81
C PHE A 253 -5.56 17.53 -12.67
N GLU A 254 -5.11 17.91 -11.49
CA GLU A 254 -3.69 17.80 -11.14
C GLU A 254 -3.24 16.32 -11.18
N SER A 255 -2.06 16.07 -11.76
CA SER A 255 -1.50 14.73 -11.80
C SER A 255 -1.18 14.21 -10.40
N SER A 256 -1.36 12.93 -10.20
CA SER A 256 -1.00 12.21 -8.99
C SER A 256 0.33 11.46 -9.18
N VAL A 257 1.04 11.19 -8.09
CA VAL A 257 2.33 10.48 -8.09
C VAL A 257 2.18 9.19 -7.31
N THR A 258 2.40 8.06 -7.96
CA THR A 258 2.58 6.78 -7.26
C THR A 258 3.99 6.73 -6.68
N LYS A 259 4.08 6.31 -5.42
CA LYS A 259 5.33 6.17 -4.68
C LYS A 259 5.49 4.73 -4.22
N ILE A 260 6.74 4.29 -4.09
CA ILE A 260 7.11 3.10 -3.36
C ILE A 260 7.71 3.52 -2.01
N GLY A 261 7.23 2.90 -0.95
CA GLY A 261 7.70 3.13 0.41
C GLY A 261 8.28 1.86 1.01
N PHE A 262 9.39 1.98 1.71
CA PHE A 262 9.98 0.92 2.51
C PHE A 262 10.52 1.48 3.82
N ARG A 263 10.58 0.62 4.83
CA ARG A 263 10.94 1.05 6.17
C ARG A 263 12.41 1.43 6.27
N ARG A 264 12.71 2.48 7.02
CA ARG A 264 14.08 2.87 7.39
C ARG A 264 14.78 1.75 8.14
N GLY A 265 16.06 1.53 7.82
CA GLY A 265 16.87 0.51 8.46
C GLY A 265 16.57 -0.93 8.04
N THR A 266 15.66 -1.16 7.08
CA THR A 266 15.45 -2.48 6.47
C THR A 266 16.58 -2.79 5.50
N PHE A 267 17.22 -3.95 5.64
CA PHE A 267 18.20 -4.39 4.64
C PHE A 267 17.50 -4.77 3.34
N LEU A 268 17.87 -4.09 2.25
CA LEU A 268 17.36 -4.42 0.91
C LEU A 268 18.31 -5.40 0.22
N ARG A 269 17.76 -6.54 -0.24
CA ARG A 269 18.49 -7.54 -1.00
C ARG A 269 18.58 -7.16 -2.49
N GLY A 270 19.51 -7.76 -3.23
CA GLY A 270 19.72 -7.44 -4.64
C GLY A 270 18.43 -7.49 -5.47
N PHE A 271 17.64 -8.56 -5.34
CA PHE A 271 16.37 -8.71 -6.06
C PHE A 271 15.32 -7.62 -5.68
N MET A 272 15.40 -7.03 -4.49
CA MET A 272 14.52 -5.94 -4.07
C MET A 272 14.85 -4.64 -4.82
N TYR A 273 16.13 -4.34 -5.03
CA TYR A 273 16.55 -3.21 -5.87
C TYR A 273 16.09 -3.42 -7.32
N ASP A 274 16.26 -4.62 -7.86
CA ASP A 274 15.85 -4.94 -9.22
C ASP A 274 14.33 -4.83 -9.40
N PHE A 275 13.54 -5.20 -8.38
CA PHE A 275 12.09 -4.99 -8.38
C PHE A 275 11.75 -3.49 -8.44
N ILE A 276 12.40 -2.66 -7.61
CA ILE A 276 12.19 -1.19 -7.61
C ILE A 276 12.52 -0.62 -8.98
N GLU A 277 13.65 -1.00 -9.57
CA GLU A 277 14.09 -0.51 -10.88
C GLU A 277 13.18 -0.98 -12.02
N GLN A 278 12.67 -2.22 -11.98
CA GLN A 278 11.67 -2.69 -12.94
C GLN A 278 10.33 -1.94 -12.83
N PHE A 279 9.92 -1.58 -11.61
CA PHE A 279 8.70 -0.81 -11.37
C PHE A 279 8.85 0.68 -11.73
N ALA A 280 10.03 1.24 -11.46
CA ALA A 280 10.36 2.65 -11.70
C ALA A 280 11.81 2.77 -12.22
N PRO A 281 12.05 2.69 -13.54
CA PRO A 281 13.38 2.57 -14.12
C PRO A 281 14.37 3.70 -13.80
N HIS A 282 13.89 4.84 -13.36
CA HIS A 282 14.74 5.94 -12.90
C HIS A 282 15.24 5.78 -11.46
N LEU A 283 14.66 4.85 -10.69
CA LEU A 283 15.09 4.51 -9.33
C LEU A 283 16.16 3.43 -9.37
N THR A 284 17.36 3.81 -9.83
CA THR A 284 18.51 2.89 -9.88
C THR A 284 18.94 2.45 -8.48
N LYS A 285 19.68 1.36 -8.42
CA LYS A 285 20.23 0.83 -7.17
C LYS A 285 21.04 1.89 -6.40
N GLU A 286 21.79 2.75 -7.11
CA GLU A 286 22.56 3.82 -6.52
C GLU A 286 21.65 4.85 -5.84
N LEU A 287 20.61 5.32 -6.54
CA LEU A 287 19.67 6.30 -5.99
C LEU A 287 18.90 5.77 -4.78
N VAL A 288 18.46 4.52 -4.84
CA VAL A 288 17.79 3.87 -3.71
C VAL A 288 18.75 3.73 -2.54
N GLY A 289 20.00 3.30 -2.80
CA GLY A 289 21.06 3.19 -1.80
C GLY A 289 21.43 4.54 -1.17
N GLU A 290 21.49 5.61 -1.94
CA GLU A 290 21.70 6.97 -1.42
C GLU A 290 20.54 7.43 -0.53
N ALA A 291 19.30 7.21 -0.95
CA ALA A 291 18.13 7.54 -0.14
C ALA A 291 18.14 6.78 1.19
N TYR A 292 18.48 5.50 1.15
CA TYR A 292 18.65 4.67 2.34
C TYR A 292 19.73 5.23 3.28
N ASN A 293 20.93 5.57 2.76
CA ASN A 293 22.06 6.03 3.56
C ASN A 293 21.87 7.43 4.13
N ARG A 294 21.18 8.35 3.43
CA ARG A 294 20.89 9.71 3.95
C ARG A 294 20.02 9.65 5.21
N HIS A 295 19.09 8.73 5.24
CA HIS A 295 18.17 8.59 6.36
C HIS A 295 18.71 7.73 7.51
N SER A 296 19.76 6.92 7.29
CA SER A 296 20.44 6.18 8.38
C SER A 296 21.50 7.00 9.12
N LYS A 297 21.87 8.18 8.62
CA LYS A 297 22.85 9.09 9.26
C LYS A 297 22.20 10.21 10.08
N SER A 298 20.88 10.26 10.12
CA SER A 298 20.11 11.30 10.86
C SER A 298 19.65 10.84 12.23
N ASP A 299 20.00 9.62 12.62
CA ASP A 299 19.85 9.02 13.95
C ASP A 299 21.24 8.89 14.62
#